data_6aa6e0631e4618640a9f7c095e852a14
#
_entry.id   6aa6e0631e4618640a9f7c095e852a14
#
_cell.length_a   1.000
_cell.length_b   1.000
_cell.length_c   1.000
_cell.angle_alpha   90.00
_cell.angle_beta   90.00
_cell.angle_gamma   90.00
#
_symmetry.space_group_name_H-M   'P 1'
#
loop_
_entity.id
_entity.type
_entity.pdbx_description
1 polymer ?
#
loop_
_entity_poly.entity_id
_entity_poly.type
_entity_poly.pdbx_seq_one_letter_code
_entity_poly.pdbx_strand_id
1 'polypeptide(L)'
;MLSSGLTYATVIEILVALGVGLLIGIERERRKADPHFGGAGGVRTHVIVALAGALAMQFPGYGLVIVGGVFVAALVLFAYAKDRSPDIGITSEITLFTTYLLGAVATLAPQLAAAVGVVIALLLALRRPLHRLAGEVLNDQELLDFLLLAAAVLVVLPLMPEQPIDRFGVVNLKTLWTLAVLVLALNAAGYVALRALGPHRGLPLAGLFGGFVSSSATIASLGGLASRTPELLRSAAAGAVLSCIATAVQVLLVLAVVRPELLREWWLPAFVMAAINAIYVAAVLGRGPRESAEPRERLLGRALQPTQALIFSATVTAVLWGAAWLDERYGALGAVWGIALSGFADAHSATASAGTLAGQGHLRDTTAVFAILLALSTNALSKLVIAGFTGGRRYLARVAPAVVLSLAGAALALWLAP
;
A
#
# COMPACT_ATOMS: atom_id res chain seq x y z
N MET A 1 45.83 -29.58 -9.45
CA MET A 1 44.96 -29.62 -8.25
C MET A 1 43.49 -29.54 -8.72
N LEU A 2 42.95 -30.64 -9.23
CA LEU A 2 41.54 -30.81 -9.63
C LEU A 2 41.02 -32.08 -8.92
N SER A 3 40.91 -32.00 -7.59
CA SER A 3 40.36 -33.12 -6.79
C SER A 3 39.50 -32.61 -5.63
N SER A 4 38.64 -31.62 -5.86
CA SER A 4 37.45 -31.44 -5.05
C SER A 4 36.28 -31.92 -5.89
N GLY A 5 35.81 -33.13 -5.58
CA GLY A 5 34.62 -33.69 -6.22
C GLY A 5 33.45 -32.68 -6.16
N LEU A 6 32.52 -32.80 -7.10
CA LEU A 6 31.28 -32.01 -7.14
C LEU A 6 30.67 -31.98 -5.74
N THR A 7 30.85 -30.84 -5.05
CA THR A 7 30.21 -30.64 -3.76
C THR A 7 28.72 -30.39 -3.97
N TYR A 8 27.90 -30.76 -3.02
CA TYR A 8 26.46 -30.52 -3.05
C TYR A 8 26.15 -29.03 -3.33
N ALA A 9 26.98 -28.11 -2.83
CA ALA A 9 26.89 -26.67 -3.09
C ALA A 9 27.08 -26.36 -4.58
N THR A 10 28.11 -26.89 -5.23
CA THR A 10 28.38 -26.65 -6.66
C THR A 10 27.26 -27.18 -7.55
N VAL A 11 26.61 -28.29 -7.18
CA VAL A 11 25.46 -28.81 -7.91
C VAL A 11 24.26 -27.82 -7.81
N ILE A 12 23.99 -27.29 -6.62
CA ILE A 12 22.93 -26.29 -6.42
C ILE A 12 23.22 -25.04 -7.24
N GLU A 13 24.43 -24.51 -7.23
CA GLU A 13 24.86 -23.33 -7.98
C GLU A 13 24.60 -23.50 -9.49
N ILE A 14 25.01 -24.65 -10.05
CA ILE A 14 24.79 -24.96 -11.47
C ILE A 14 23.28 -25.11 -11.77
N LEU A 15 22.53 -25.80 -10.89
CA LEU A 15 21.07 -25.93 -11.05
C LEU A 15 20.34 -24.60 -11.01
N VAL A 16 20.77 -23.68 -10.15
CA VAL A 16 20.21 -22.33 -10.10
C VAL A 16 20.53 -21.55 -11.38
N ALA A 17 21.80 -21.61 -11.86
CA ALA A 17 22.17 -20.97 -13.13
C ALA A 17 21.34 -21.53 -14.30
N LEU A 18 21.19 -22.84 -14.37
CA LEU A 18 20.35 -23.53 -15.36
C LEU A 18 18.89 -23.09 -15.23
N GLY A 19 18.35 -23.07 -14.01
CA GLY A 19 16.97 -22.64 -13.73
C GLY A 19 16.70 -21.20 -14.18
N VAL A 20 17.59 -20.27 -13.87
CA VAL A 20 17.51 -18.87 -14.30
C VAL A 20 17.54 -18.75 -15.82
N GLY A 21 18.50 -19.45 -16.48
CA GLY A 21 18.59 -19.48 -17.94
C GLY A 21 17.35 -20.06 -18.59
N LEU A 22 16.79 -21.15 -18.04
CA LEU A 22 15.54 -21.75 -18.52
C LEU A 22 14.36 -20.80 -18.36
N LEU A 23 14.19 -20.19 -17.20
CA LEU A 23 13.05 -19.36 -16.87
C LEU A 23 12.98 -18.12 -17.78
N ILE A 24 14.10 -17.42 -17.93
CA ILE A 24 14.22 -16.28 -18.82
C ILE A 24 14.09 -16.72 -20.28
N GLY A 25 14.75 -17.82 -20.64
CA GLY A 25 14.78 -18.34 -22.00
C GLY A 25 13.41 -18.81 -22.50
N ILE A 26 12.59 -19.45 -21.65
CA ILE A 26 11.21 -19.87 -21.98
C ILE A 26 10.35 -18.66 -22.33
N GLU A 27 10.46 -17.59 -21.55
CA GLU A 27 9.74 -16.35 -21.84
C GLU A 27 10.18 -15.78 -23.19
N ARG A 28 11.48 -15.76 -23.49
CA ARG A 28 12.02 -15.30 -24.76
C ARG A 28 11.58 -16.16 -25.94
N GLU A 29 11.62 -17.47 -25.81
CA GLU A 29 11.18 -18.40 -26.85
C GLU A 29 9.70 -18.26 -27.16
N ARG A 30 8.87 -18.11 -26.12
CA ARG A 30 7.44 -17.86 -26.28
C ARG A 30 7.17 -16.57 -27.09
N ARG A 31 8.02 -15.57 -26.97
CA ARG A 31 7.88 -14.30 -27.72
C ARG A 31 8.30 -14.37 -29.16
N LYS A 32 9.22 -15.28 -29.52
CA LYS A 32 9.60 -15.49 -30.92
C LYS A 32 8.44 -15.95 -31.81
N ALA A 33 7.35 -16.42 -31.23
CA ALA A 33 6.13 -16.73 -31.96
C ALA A 33 5.40 -15.45 -32.45
N ASP A 34 5.76 -14.25 -31.97
CA ASP A 34 5.23 -12.97 -32.42
C ASP A 34 6.06 -12.49 -33.64
N PRO A 35 5.46 -12.30 -34.85
CA PRO A 35 6.18 -11.91 -36.05
C PRO A 35 6.93 -10.55 -35.96
N HIS A 36 6.53 -9.70 -35.01
CA HIS A 36 7.13 -8.38 -34.79
C HIS A 36 8.26 -8.38 -33.75
N PHE A 37 8.60 -9.56 -33.23
CA PHE A 37 9.62 -9.69 -32.20
C PHE A 37 11.00 -9.93 -32.84
N GLY A 38 11.83 -8.89 -32.89
CA GLY A 38 13.28 -8.99 -33.09
C GLY A 38 13.98 -9.20 -31.76
N GLY A 39 14.75 -10.27 -31.59
CA GLY A 39 15.47 -10.46 -30.32
C GLY A 39 16.49 -11.58 -30.36
N ALA A 40 17.63 -11.33 -29.71
CA ALA A 40 18.75 -12.26 -29.65
C ALA A 40 18.44 -13.42 -28.67
N GLY A 41 18.44 -14.65 -29.20
CA GLY A 41 18.45 -15.87 -28.41
C GLY A 41 17.08 -16.34 -27.90
N GLY A 42 16.95 -17.66 -27.73
CA GLY A 42 15.80 -18.35 -27.12
C GLY A 42 16.26 -19.16 -25.92
N VAL A 43 15.50 -20.16 -25.53
CA VAL A 43 15.77 -21.04 -24.36
C VAL A 43 17.20 -21.55 -24.36
N ARG A 44 17.64 -22.15 -25.47
CA ARG A 44 18.99 -22.74 -25.59
C ARG A 44 20.08 -21.71 -25.32
N THR A 45 19.96 -20.54 -25.92
CA THR A 45 20.96 -19.45 -25.79
C THR A 45 21.07 -18.97 -24.36
N HIS A 46 19.93 -18.68 -23.70
CA HIS A 46 19.93 -18.20 -22.31
C HIS A 46 20.46 -19.24 -21.33
N VAL A 47 20.13 -20.52 -21.51
CA VAL A 47 20.67 -21.61 -20.70
C VAL A 47 22.19 -21.74 -20.86
N ILE A 48 22.68 -21.74 -22.11
CA ILE A 48 24.11 -21.86 -22.39
C ILE A 48 24.86 -20.65 -21.80
N VAL A 49 24.33 -19.46 -21.96
CA VAL A 49 24.95 -18.22 -21.48
C VAL A 49 24.97 -18.15 -19.95
N ALA A 50 23.90 -18.59 -19.27
CA ALA A 50 23.88 -18.69 -17.82
C ALA A 50 24.90 -19.72 -17.29
N LEU A 51 24.94 -20.90 -17.91
CA LEU A 51 25.93 -21.93 -17.55
C LEU A 51 27.36 -21.47 -17.84
N ALA A 52 27.61 -20.74 -18.94
CA ALA A 52 28.90 -20.16 -19.24
C ALA A 52 29.36 -19.18 -18.16
N GLY A 53 28.46 -18.34 -17.66
CA GLY A 53 28.73 -17.45 -16.52
C GLY A 53 29.09 -18.20 -15.26
N ALA A 54 28.31 -19.25 -14.91
CA ALA A 54 28.56 -20.09 -13.76
C ALA A 54 29.88 -20.85 -13.86
N LEU A 55 30.18 -21.44 -15.03
CA LEU A 55 31.43 -22.15 -15.26
C LEU A 55 32.64 -21.21 -15.24
N ALA A 56 32.52 -19.99 -15.79
CA ALA A 56 33.60 -19.03 -15.77
C ALA A 56 34.03 -18.64 -14.34
N MET A 57 33.09 -18.65 -13.38
CA MET A 57 33.38 -18.37 -11.96
C MET A 57 34.05 -19.56 -11.23
N GLN A 58 34.01 -20.77 -11.77
CA GLN A 58 34.70 -21.94 -11.16
C GLN A 58 36.24 -21.86 -11.31
N PHE A 59 36.73 -20.99 -12.20
CA PHE A 59 38.16 -20.81 -12.39
C PHE A 59 38.71 -19.71 -11.47
N PRO A 60 39.97 -19.85 -11.00
CA PRO A 60 40.55 -18.84 -10.12
C PRO A 60 40.64 -17.47 -10.76
N GLY A 61 40.18 -16.46 -10.04
CA GLY A 61 40.17 -15.07 -10.49
C GLY A 61 39.00 -14.71 -11.42
N TYR A 62 38.78 -13.43 -11.64
CA TYR A 62 37.67 -12.92 -12.46
C TYR A 62 37.98 -12.81 -13.95
N GLY A 63 39.20 -13.20 -14.40
CA GLY A 63 39.64 -13.03 -15.78
C GLY A 63 38.71 -13.70 -16.79
N LEU A 64 38.30 -14.95 -16.54
CA LEU A 64 37.43 -15.70 -17.45
C LEU A 64 36.01 -15.12 -17.47
N VAL A 65 35.51 -14.64 -16.33
CA VAL A 65 34.22 -13.97 -16.25
C VAL A 65 34.23 -12.66 -17.05
N ILE A 66 35.29 -11.89 -16.95
CA ILE A 66 35.43 -10.64 -17.70
C ILE A 66 35.52 -10.94 -19.22
N VAL A 67 36.38 -11.88 -19.64
CA VAL A 67 36.50 -12.25 -21.05
C VAL A 67 35.18 -12.79 -21.61
N GLY A 68 34.49 -13.67 -20.87
CA GLY A 68 33.19 -14.19 -21.26
C GLY A 68 32.12 -13.10 -21.31
N GLY A 69 32.13 -12.18 -20.35
CA GLY A 69 31.22 -11.01 -20.35
C GLY A 69 31.44 -10.09 -21.56
N VAL A 70 32.70 -9.79 -21.90
CA VAL A 70 33.07 -9.03 -23.11
C VAL A 70 32.62 -9.76 -24.36
N PHE A 71 32.83 -11.08 -24.43
CA PHE A 71 32.38 -11.89 -25.57
C PHE A 71 30.86 -11.85 -25.74
N VAL A 72 30.10 -12.04 -24.64
CA VAL A 72 28.64 -11.96 -24.69
C VAL A 72 28.17 -10.55 -25.07
N ALA A 73 28.81 -9.51 -24.52
CA ALA A 73 28.50 -8.11 -24.89
C ALA A 73 28.76 -7.85 -26.37
N ALA A 74 29.86 -8.37 -26.92
CA ALA A 74 30.17 -8.24 -28.37
C ALA A 74 29.12 -8.96 -29.23
N LEU A 75 28.71 -10.17 -28.86
CA LEU A 75 27.62 -10.90 -29.52
C LEU A 75 26.30 -10.13 -29.50
N VAL A 76 25.97 -9.55 -28.35
CA VAL A 76 24.78 -8.72 -28.15
C VAL A 76 24.81 -7.50 -29.04
N LEU A 77 25.94 -6.77 -29.09
CA LEU A 77 26.13 -5.61 -29.97
C LEU A 77 26.04 -5.98 -31.45
N PHE A 78 26.64 -7.10 -31.83
CA PHE A 78 26.55 -7.57 -33.21
C PHE A 78 25.13 -7.98 -33.60
N ALA A 79 24.41 -8.66 -32.70
CA ALA A 79 22.99 -9.04 -32.88
C ALA A 79 22.13 -7.80 -33.06
N TYR A 80 22.31 -6.79 -32.19
CA TYR A 80 21.61 -5.52 -32.23
C TYR A 80 21.87 -4.77 -33.54
N ALA A 81 23.14 -4.66 -33.99
CA ALA A 81 23.51 -4.00 -35.21
C ALA A 81 22.93 -4.67 -36.48
N LYS A 82 22.59 -5.96 -36.39
CA LYS A 82 22.03 -6.74 -37.49
C LYS A 82 20.50 -6.82 -37.46
N ASP A 83 19.89 -6.42 -36.36
CA ASP A 83 18.44 -6.44 -36.20
C ASP A 83 17.82 -5.35 -37.10
N ARG A 84 16.83 -5.78 -37.90
CA ARG A 84 16.07 -4.90 -38.80
C ARG A 84 14.61 -4.83 -38.44
N SER A 85 14.26 -5.24 -37.21
CA SER A 85 12.88 -5.20 -36.73
C SER A 85 12.40 -3.74 -36.61
N PRO A 86 11.10 -3.47 -36.86
CA PRO A 86 10.52 -2.13 -36.66
C PRO A 86 10.55 -1.65 -35.20
N ASP A 87 10.57 -2.55 -34.25
CA ASP A 87 10.66 -2.27 -32.80
C ASP A 87 12.10 -2.49 -32.33
N ILE A 88 12.91 -1.44 -32.39
CA ILE A 88 14.31 -1.45 -31.98
C ILE A 88 14.41 -1.39 -30.45
N GLY A 89 13.88 -2.39 -29.77
CA GLY A 89 13.98 -2.52 -28.31
C GLY A 89 15.26 -3.25 -27.90
N ILE A 90 16.11 -2.68 -27.07
CA ILE A 90 17.35 -3.29 -26.56
C ILE A 90 17.13 -4.28 -25.39
N THR A 91 15.86 -4.52 -25.02
CA THR A 91 15.53 -5.36 -23.84
C THR A 91 16.01 -6.81 -23.99
N SER A 92 15.94 -7.37 -25.21
CA SER A 92 16.37 -8.75 -25.47
C SER A 92 17.88 -8.91 -25.32
N GLU A 93 18.60 -7.95 -25.80
CA GLU A 93 20.05 -7.84 -25.80
C GLU A 93 20.58 -7.69 -24.37
N ILE A 94 20.03 -6.74 -23.62
CA ILE A 94 20.36 -6.54 -22.20
C ILE A 94 20.01 -7.78 -21.39
N THR A 95 18.89 -8.44 -21.67
CA THR A 95 18.48 -9.66 -20.96
C THR A 95 19.47 -10.79 -21.15
N LEU A 96 20.03 -10.96 -22.35
CA LEU A 96 21.03 -12.00 -22.62
C LEU A 96 22.32 -11.76 -21.81
N PHE A 97 22.82 -10.52 -21.81
CA PHE A 97 23.98 -10.13 -21.00
C PHE A 97 23.72 -10.31 -19.49
N THR A 98 22.54 -9.88 -19.03
CA THR A 98 22.14 -10.06 -17.61
C THR A 98 22.03 -11.53 -17.23
N THR A 99 21.58 -12.41 -18.14
CA THR A 99 21.52 -13.86 -17.91
C THR A 99 22.93 -14.44 -17.69
N TYR A 100 23.93 -13.95 -18.42
CA TYR A 100 25.34 -14.32 -18.18
C TYR A 100 25.80 -13.93 -16.79
N LEU A 101 25.53 -12.66 -16.40
CA LEU A 101 25.89 -12.19 -15.06
C LEU A 101 25.19 -12.97 -13.94
N LEU A 102 23.90 -13.27 -14.12
CA LEU A 102 23.16 -14.09 -13.15
C LEU A 102 23.69 -15.50 -13.02
N GLY A 103 24.18 -16.08 -14.11
CA GLY A 103 24.90 -17.34 -14.07
C GLY A 103 26.15 -17.25 -13.20
N ALA A 104 26.96 -16.19 -13.36
CA ALA A 104 28.12 -15.95 -12.52
C ALA A 104 27.74 -15.69 -11.04
N VAL A 105 26.68 -14.89 -10.79
CA VAL A 105 26.18 -14.62 -9.43
C VAL A 105 25.63 -15.88 -8.75
N ALA A 106 25.09 -16.84 -9.52
CA ALA A 106 24.55 -18.08 -8.97
C ALA A 106 25.59 -18.91 -8.19
N THR A 107 26.89 -18.75 -8.51
CA THR A 107 27.98 -19.41 -7.79
C THR A 107 28.40 -18.70 -6.51
N LEU A 108 28.10 -17.39 -6.37
CA LEU A 108 28.44 -16.59 -5.20
C LEU A 108 27.24 -16.48 -4.23
N ALA A 109 26.03 -16.28 -4.78
CA ALA A 109 24.80 -16.06 -4.06
C ALA A 109 23.61 -16.66 -4.82
N PRO A 110 23.41 -18.00 -4.76
CA PRO A 110 22.39 -18.68 -5.56
C PRO A 110 20.97 -18.19 -5.29
N GLN A 111 20.66 -17.83 -4.05
CA GLN A 111 19.36 -17.27 -3.67
C GLN A 111 19.09 -15.91 -4.32
N LEU A 112 20.11 -15.05 -4.36
CA LEU A 112 20.01 -13.74 -5.02
C LEU A 112 19.83 -13.89 -6.54
N ALA A 113 20.63 -14.77 -7.17
CA ALA A 113 20.52 -15.06 -8.60
C ALA A 113 19.12 -15.58 -8.97
N ALA A 114 18.59 -16.53 -8.18
CA ALA A 114 17.25 -17.06 -8.38
C ALA A 114 16.18 -15.95 -8.23
N ALA A 115 16.24 -15.15 -7.15
CA ALA A 115 15.28 -14.07 -6.90
C ALA A 115 15.28 -13.04 -8.04
N VAL A 116 16.46 -12.55 -8.44
CA VAL A 116 16.59 -11.57 -9.53
C VAL A 116 16.17 -12.19 -10.87
N GLY A 117 16.52 -13.46 -11.13
CA GLY A 117 16.09 -14.18 -12.34
C GLY A 117 14.56 -14.28 -12.45
N VAL A 118 13.88 -14.60 -11.35
CA VAL A 118 12.40 -14.61 -11.29
C VAL A 118 11.82 -13.22 -11.56
N VAL A 119 12.37 -12.18 -10.93
CA VAL A 119 11.90 -10.80 -11.13
C VAL A 119 12.06 -10.38 -12.59
N ILE A 120 13.21 -10.67 -13.22
CA ILE A 120 13.43 -10.36 -14.64
C ILE A 120 12.44 -11.13 -15.51
N ALA A 121 12.25 -12.41 -15.31
CA ALA A 121 11.30 -13.20 -16.08
C ALA A 121 9.87 -12.68 -15.94
N LEU A 122 9.46 -12.28 -14.74
CA LEU A 122 8.15 -11.65 -14.50
C LEU A 122 8.02 -10.31 -15.23
N LEU A 123 9.02 -9.42 -15.14
CA LEU A 123 9.03 -8.14 -15.85
C LEU A 123 8.90 -8.34 -17.36
N LEU A 124 9.59 -9.33 -17.91
CA LEU A 124 9.50 -9.67 -19.32
C LEU A 124 8.13 -10.23 -19.70
N ALA A 125 7.56 -11.10 -18.87
CA ALA A 125 6.23 -11.68 -19.09
C ALA A 125 5.12 -10.64 -18.98
N LEU A 126 5.28 -9.66 -18.09
CA LEU A 126 4.32 -8.59 -17.82
C LEU A 126 4.48 -7.36 -18.76
N ARG A 127 5.34 -7.41 -19.80
CA ARG A 127 5.55 -6.26 -20.70
C ARG A 127 4.23 -5.65 -21.21
N ARG A 128 3.33 -6.47 -21.78
CA ARG A 128 2.05 -5.97 -22.32
C ARG A 128 1.15 -5.34 -21.24
N PRO A 129 0.90 -5.99 -20.08
CA PRO A 129 0.19 -5.35 -18.99
C PRO A 129 0.84 -4.08 -18.47
N LEU A 130 2.18 -4.06 -18.33
CA LEU A 130 2.93 -2.89 -17.85
C LEU A 130 2.88 -1.74 -18.87
N HIS A 131 3.05 -2.02 -20.16
CA HIS A 131 2.95 -1.00 -21.21
C HIS A 131 1.53 -0.43 -21.29
N ARG A 132 0.53 -1.30 -21.22
CA ARG A 132 -0.87 -0.88 -21.19
C ARG A 132 -1.19 -0.07 -19.93
N LEU A 133 -0.68 -0.50 -18.77
CA LEU A 133 -0.84 0.23 -17.51
C LEU A 133 -0.26 1.64 -17.61
N ALA A 134 0.98 1.75 -18.09
CA ALA A 134 1.69 3.03 -18.17
C ALA A 134 1.18 3.96 -19.28
N GLY A 135 0.78 3.40 -20.44
CA GLY A 135 0.42 4.19 -21.61
C GLY A 135 -1.07 4.40 -21.85
N GLU A 136 -1.92 3.47 -21.39
CA GLU A 136 -3.37 3.51 -21.68
C GLU A 136 -4.24 3.65 -20.44
N VAL A 137 -3.80 3.08 -19.30
CA VAL A 137 -4.62 3.01 -18.08
C VAL A 137 -4.36 4.19 -17.16
N LEU A 138 -3.09 4.54 -16.93
CA LEU A 138 -2.72 5.66 -16.08
C LEU A 138 -2.71 6.96 -16.90
N ASN A 139 -3.35 7.99 -16.39
CA ASN A 139 -3.13 9.35 -16.92
C ASN A 139 -1.81 9.93 -16.37
N ASP A 140 -1.31 11.00 -16.98
CA ASP A 140 -0.03 11.63 -16.60
C ASP A 140 0.02 12.00 -15.12
N GLN A 141 -1.11 12.42 -14.55
CA GLN A 141 -1.22 12.81 -13.16
C GLN A 141 -1.14 11.58 -12.22
N GLU A 142 -1.76 10.47 -12.59
CA GLU A 142 -1.72 9.22 -11.83
C GLU A 142 -0.33 8.57 -11.87
N LEU A 143 0.32 8.65 -13.03
CA LEU A 143 1.72 8.21 -13.18
C LEU A 143 2.63 9.03 -12.27
N LEU A 144 2.48 10.36 -12.27
CA LEU A 144 3.25 11.24 -11.38
C LEU A 144 2.96 10.92 -9.90
N ASP A 145 1.70 10.72 -9.54
CA ASP A 145 1.30 10.36 -8.18
C ASP A 145 1.94 9.04 -7.76
N PHE A 146 1.94 8.02 -8.63
CA PHE A 146 2.62 6.74 -8.38
C PHE A 146 4.14 6.91 -8.19
N LEU A 147 4.80 7.70 -9.04
CA LEU A 147 6.23 7.96 -8.92
C LEU A 147 6.57 8.73 -7.65
N LEU A 148 5.75 9.69 -7.24
CA LEU A 148 5.92 10.41 -5.98
C LEU A 148 5.77 9.50 -4.77
N LEU A 149 4.79 8.59 -4.77
CA LEU A 149 4.64 7.60 -3.72
C LEU A 149 5.82 6.63 -3.67
N ALA A 150 6.28 6.15 -4.82
CA ALA A 150 7.46 5.30 -4.91
C ALA A 150 8.72 6.02 -4.39
N ALA A 151 8.92 7.29 -4.76
CA ALA A 151 10.02 8.11 -4.23
C ALA A 151 9.91 8.31 -2.70
N ALA A 152 8.71 8.55 -2.19
CA ALA A 152 8.47 8.68 -0.75
C ALA A 152 8.84 7.42 0.02
N VAL A 153 8.56 6.22 -0.55
CA VAL A 153 8.86 4.91 0.07
C VAL A 153 10.33 4.51 -0.12
N LEU A 154 10.82 4.58 -1.36
CA LEU A 154 12.10 3.97 -1.71
C LEU A 154 13.29 4.90 -1.48
N VAL A 155 13.07 6.21 -1.51
CA VAL A 155 14.16 7.19 -1.37
C VAL A 155 14.06 7.91 -0.03
N VAL A 156 12.92 8.54 0.26
CA VAL A 156 12.82 9.40 1.44
C VAL A 156 12.76 8.60 2.74
N LEU A 157 11.94 7.53 2.79
CA LEU A 157 11.77 6.74 4.02
C LEU A 157 13.08 6.13 4.57
N PRO A 158 13.98 5.54 3.74
CA PRO A 158 15.24 5.02 4.24
C PRO A 158 16.21 6.11 4.75
N LEU A 159 16.04 7.36 4.29
CA LEU A 159 16.88 8.49 4.69
C LEU A 159 16.40 9.18 5.98
N MET A 160 15.20 8.81 6.49
CA MET A 160 14.65 9.42 7.69
C MET A 160 15.40 8.96 8.94
N PRO A 161 15.80 9.89 9.85
CA PRO A 161 16.45 9.56 11.11
C PRO A 161 15.52 8.77 12.03
N GLU A 162 16.08 7.81 12.74
CA GLU A 162 15.36 6.95 13.69
C GLU A 162 15.22 7.58 15.08
N GLN A 163 16.05 8.58 15.38
CA GLN A 163 16.05 9.22 16.69
C GLN A 163 14.98 10.31 16.79
N PRO A 164 14.29 10.44 17.94
CA PRO A 164 13.40 11.57 18.18
C PRO A 164 14.13 12.90 18.10
N ILE A 165 13.43 13.93 17.59
CA ILE A 165 14.00 15.26 17.35
C ILE A 165 13.55 16.32 18.37
N ASP A 166 12.61 15.98 19.24
CA ASP A 166 12.00 16.88 20.19
C ASP A 166 12.48 16.62 21.63
N ARG A 167 12.22 17.60 22.52
CA ARG A 167 12.61 17.54 23.93
C ARG A 167 11.90 16.45 24.75
N PHE A 168 10.72 16.02 24.31
CA PHE A 168 9.95 14.98 24.99
C PHE A 168 10.30 13.58 24.48
N GLY A 169 11.07 13.47 23.39
CA GLY A 169 11.43 12.20 22.78
C GLY A 169 10.28 11.49 22.06
N VAL A 170 9.18 12.21 21.77
CA VAL A 170 7.97 11.63 21.19
C VAL A 170 7.86 11.78 19.67
N VAL A 171 8.58 12.73 19.07
CA VAL A 171 8.52 13.02 17.65
C VAL A 171 9.65 12.31 16.92
N ASN A 172 9.35 11.16 16.31
CA ASN A 172 10.26 10.41 15.47
C ASN A 172 9.89 10.62 13.99
N LEU A 173 10.81 11.22 13.21
CA LEU A 173 10.58 11.55 11.80
C LEU A 173 10.34 10.31 10.93
N LYS A 174 11.04 9.20 11.20
CA LYS A 174 10.84 7.94 10.45
C LYS A 174 9.44 7.39 10.67
N THR A 175 8.96 7.37 11.92
CA THR A 175 7.59 6.93 12.24
C THR A 175 6.56 7.84 11.60
N LEU A 176 6.73 9.17 11.71
CA LEU A 176 5.81 10.13 11.09
C LEU A 176 5.77 9.98 9.57
N TRP A 177 6.94 9.80 8.94
CA TRP A 177 7.01 9.59 7.49
C TRP A 177 6.38 8.26 7.07
N THR A 178 6.61 7.18 7.84
CA THR A 178 5.97 5.88 7.60
C THR A 178 4.44 5.99 7.64
N LEU A 179 3.92 6.71 8.63
CA LEU A 179 2.49 6.98 8.75
C LEU A 179 1.95 7.83 7.60
N ALA A 180 2.69 8.87 7.18
CA ALA A 180 2.32 9.69 6.01
C ALA A 180 2.26 8.85 4.73
N VAL A 181 3.26 7.99 4.50
CA VAL A 181 3.29 7.04 3.39
C VAL A 181 2.14 6.05 3.47
N LEU A 182 1.83 5.52 4.66
CA LEU A 182 0.68 4.63 4.86
C LEU A 182 -0.63 5.31 4.45
N VAL A 183 -0.87 6.55 4.89
CA VAL A 183 -2.07 7.32 4.52
C VAL A 183 -2.12 7.56 3.02
N LEU A 184 -1.01 7.96 2.39
CA LEU A 184 -0.93 8.16 0.93
C LEU A 184 -1.21 6.87 0.17
N ALA A 185 -0.65 5.74 0.61
CA ALA A 185 -0.87 4.43 -0.01
C ALA A 185 -2.33 3.97 0.11
N LEU A 186 -2.97 4.20 1.27
CA LEU A 186 -4.38 3.89 1.49
C LEU A 186 -5.30 4.77 0.63
N ASN A 187 -4.98 6.07 0.50
CA ASN A 187 -5.70 6.98 -0.38
C ASN A 187 -5.59 6.54 -1.84
N ALA A 188 -4.37 6.19 -2.29
CA ALA A 188 -4.14 5.67 -3.64
C ALA A 188 -4.88 4.35 -3.89
N ALA A 189 -4.85 3.42 -2.94
CA ALA A 189 -5.59 2.15 -3.02
C ALA A 189 -7.11 2.38 -3.09
N GLY A 190 -7.65 3.28 -2.27
CA GLY A 190 -9.06 3.68 -2.30
C GLY A 190 -9.46 4.29 -3.65
N TYR A 191 -8.61 5.17 -4.20
CA TYR A 191 -8.81 5.75 -5.53
C TYR A 191 -8.79 4.71 -6.65
N VAL A 192 -7.78 3.82 -6.66
CA VAL A 192 -7.67 2.74 -7.65
C VAL A 192 -8.88 1.80 -7.58
N ALA A 193 -9.33 1.46 -6.36
CA ALA A 193 -10.50 0.63 -6.17
C ALA A 193 -11.78 1.29 -6.71
N LEU A 194 -11.99 2.59 -6.43
CA LEU A 194 -13.10 3.38 -6.99
C LEU A 194 -13.09 3.39 -8.52
N ARG A 195 -11.91 3.62 -9.10
CA ARG A 195 -11.71 3.65 -10.55
C ARG A 195 -11.96 2.29 -11.21
N ALA A 196 -11.40 1.21 -10.61
CA ALA A 196 -11.56 -0.15 -11.12
C ALA A 196 -13.01 -0.66 -11.08
N LEU A 197 -13.79 -0.20 -10.11
CA LEU A 197 -15.21 -0.58 -9.98
C LEU A 197 -16.08 0.06 -11.05
N GLY A 198 -15.63 1.15 -11.65
CA GLY A 198 -16.38 1.90 -12.67
C GLY A 198 -17.68 2.52 -12.16
N PRO A 199 -18.36 3.26 -13.03
CA PRO A 199 -19.55 4.03 -12.67
C PRO A 199 -20.79 3.21 -12.26
N HIS A 200 -20.82 1.92 -12.54
CA HIS A 200 -22.04 1.10 -12.44
C HIS A 200 -22.26 0.39 -11.08
N ARG A 201 -21.32 0.46 -10.13
CA ARG A 201 -21.42 -0.31 -8.87
C ARG A 201 -22.02 0.43 -7.68
N GLY A 202 -22.52 1.65 -7.91
CA GLY A 202 -23.37 2.37 -6.97
C GLY A 202 -22.66 3.10 -5.82
N LEU A 203 -23.38 4.06 -5.24
CA LEU A 203 -22.94 4.93 -4.14
C LEU A 203 -22.43 4.17 -2.89
N PRO A 204 -22.99 2.99 -2.51
CA PRO A 204 -22.49 2.27 -1.34
C PRO A 204 -21.02 1.85 -1.45
N LEU A 205 -20.61 1.27 -2.59
CA LEU A 205 -19.22 0.87 -2.80
C LEU A 205 -18.31 2.09 -2.99
N ALA A 206 -18.79 3.13 -3.68
CA ALA A 206 -18.08 4.40 -3.76
C ALA A 206 -17.83 5.01 -2.36
N GLY A 207 -18.80 4.87 -1.45
CA GLY A 207 -18.65 5.28 -0.06
C GLY A 207 -17.61 4.46 0.69
N LEU A 208 -17.61 3.12 0.55
CA LEU A 208 -16.62 2.25 1.17
C LEU A 208 -15.19 2.65 0.81
N PHE A 209 -14.90 2.75 -0.48
CA PHE A 209 -13.55 3.06 -0.95
C PHE A 209 -13.18 4.54 -0.78
N GLY A 210 -14.15 5.46 -0.91
CA GLY A 210 -13.97 6.86 -0.56
C GLY A 210 -13.63 7.06 0.92
N GLY A 211 -14.09 6.16 1.79
CA GLY A 211 -13.75 6.13 3.20
C GLY A 211 -12.26 5.95 3.48
N PHE A 212 -11.52 5.25 2.60
CA PHE A 212 -10.07 5.12 2.71
C PHE A 212 -9.34 6.43 2.40
N VAL A 213 -9.90 7.26 1.55
CA VAL A 213 -9.37 8.61 1.29
C VAL A 213 -9.72 9.55 2.44
N SER A 214 -11.00 9.62 2.81
CA SER A 214 -11.47 10.36 3.99
C SER A 214 -12.93 9.99 4.29
N SER A 215 -13.17 9.32 5.40
CA SER A 215 -14.53 8.93 5.78
C SER A 215 -15.41 10.17 6.09
N SER A 216 -14.85 11.21 6.72
CA SER A 216 -15.58 12.46 7.01
C SER A 216 -15.93 13.23 5.73
N ALA A 217 -15.00 13.36 4.78
CA ALA A 217 -15.26 13.99 3.49
C ALA A 217 -16.27 13.19 2.65
N THR A 218 -16.21 11.86 2.72
CA THR A 218 -17.18 10.96 2.06
C THR A 218 -18.58 11.15 2.63
N ILE A 219 -18.73 11.21 3.96
CA ILE A 219 -20.01 11.47 4.62
C ILE A 219 -20.56 12.84 4.20
N ALA A 220 -19.70 13.87 4.18
CA ALA A 220 -20.08 15.22 3.75
C ALA A 220 -20.56 15.26 2.30
N SER A 221 -19.80 14.64 1.40
CA SER A 221 -20.11 14.62 -0.04
C SER A 221 -21.41 13.87 -0.33
N LEU A 222 -21.60 12.69 0.28
CA LEU A 222 -22.82 11.89 0.14
C LEU A 222 -24.03 12.57 0.82
N GLY A 223 -23.82 13.29 1.92
CA GLY A 223 -24.84 14.10 2.56
C GLY A 223 -25.31 15.24 1.66
N GLY A 224 -24.36 15.95 1.05
CA GLY A 224 -24.67 17.00 0.05
C GLY A 224 -25.40 16.45 -1.19
N LEU A 225 -25.08 15.23 -1.61
CA LEU A 225 -25.82 14.56 -2.69
C LEU A 225 -27.25 14.20 -2.26
N ALA A 226 -27.41 13.61 -1.08
CA ALA A 226 -28.71 13.22 -0.53
C ALA A 226 -29.66 14.42 -0.31
N SER A 227 -29.11 15.60 0.02
CA SER A 227 -29.92 16.83 0.18
C SER A 227 -30.41 17.39 -1.14
N ARG A 228 -29.63 17.24 -2.23
CA ARG A 228 -29.98 17.73 -3.59
C ARG A 228 -30.83 16.74 -4.37
N THR A 229 -30.70 15.44 -4.09
CA THR A 229 -31.37 14.35 -4.80
C THR A 229 -31.95 13.39 -3.75
N PRO A 230 -33.16 13.67 -3.22
CA PRO A 230 -33.76 12.89 -2.15
C PRO A 230 -33.98 11.41 -2.48
N GLU A 231 -34.09 11.05 -3.77
CA GLU A 231 -34.20 9.68 -4.27
C GLU A 231 -32.95 8.84 -3.91
N LEU A 232 -31.78 9.48 -3.89
CA LEU A 232 -30.50 8.85 -3.57
C LEU A 232 -30.18 8.78 -2.07
N LEU A 233 -31.07 9.31 -1.23
CA LEU A 233 -30.86 9.43 0.22
C LEU A 233 -30.44 8.08 0.86
N ARG A 234 -31.05 6.98 0.43
CA ARG A 234 -30.79 5.66 0.98
C ARG A 234 -29.43 5.12 0.55
N SER A 235 -29.13 5.19 -0.74
CA SER A 235 -27.84 4.75 -1.29
C SER A 235 -26.68 5.61 -0.79
N ALA A 236 -26.89 6.93 -0.63
CA ALA A 236 -25.91 7.85 -0.06
C ALA A 236 -25.67 7.55 1.43
N ALA A 237 -26.70 7.27 2.22
CA ALA A 237 -26.55 6.89 3.62
C ALA A 237 -25.82 5.53 3.75
N ALA A 238 -26.11 4.57 2.85
CA ALA A 238 -25.39 3.29 2.82
C ALA A 238 -23.89 3.47 2.54
N GLY A 239 -23.53 4.33 1.58
CA GLY A 239 -22.14 4.68 1.29
C GLY A 239 -21.45 5.36 2.49
N ALA A 240 -22.15 6.28 3.15
CA ALA A 240 -21.63 6.95 4.34
C ALA A 240 -21.35 5.97 5.49
N VAL A 241 -22.24 5.02 5.74
CA VAL A 241 -22.04 3.99 6.76
C VAL A 241 -20.88 3.06 6.38
N LEU A 242 -20.81 2.63 5.12
CA LEU A 242 -19.71 1.78 4.65
C LEU A 242 -18.35 2.48 4.70
N SER A 243 -18.30 3.81 4.57
CA SER A 243 -17.05 4.56 4.74
C SER A 243 -16.45 4.43 6.14
N CYS A 244 -17.27 4.12 7.16
CA CYS A 244 -16.79 3.90 8.52
C CYS A 244 -16.05 2.55 8.68
N ILE A 245 -16.26 1.59 7.77
CA ILE A 245 -15.48 0.34 7.73
C ILE A 245 -14.02 0.65 7.42
N ALA A 246 -13.75 1.57 6.48
CA ALA A 246 -12.40 2.02 6.17
C ALA A 246 -11.71 2.59 7.43
N THR A 247 -12.41 3.34 8.27
CA THR A 247 -11.84 3.85 9.53
C THR A 247 -11.41 2.70 10.46
N ALA A 248 -12.22 1.65 10.60
CA ALA A 248 -11.88 0.49 11.43
C ALA A 248 -10.62 -0.24 10.91
N VAL A 249 -10.52 -0.44 9.59
CA VAL A 249 -9.34 -1.05 8.95
C VAL A 249 -8.11 -0.16 9.12
N GLN A 250 -8.24 1.14 8.91
CA GLN A 250 -7.12 2.08 9.02
C GLN A 250 -6.59 2.18 10.46
N VAL A 251 -7.44 2.09 11.49
CA VAL A 251 -7.01 2.00 12.89
C VAL A 251 -6.06 0.82 13.09
N LEU A 252 -6.41 -0.37 12.58
CA LEU A 252 -5.53 -1.54 12.68
C LEU A 252 -4.21 -1.36 11.92
N LEU A 253 -4.26 -0.77 10.72
CA LEU A 253 -3.06 -0.53 9.93
C LEU A 253 -2.13 0.51 10.57
N VAL A 254 -2.68 1.55 11.18
CA VAL A 254 -1.91 2.54 11.96
C VAL A 254 -1.27 1.87 13.17
N LEU A 255 -2.01 1.08 13.94
CA LEU A 255 -1.49 0.34 15.09
C LEU A 255 -0.41 -0.66 14.69
N ALA A 256 -0.56 -1.34 13.54
CA ALA A 256 0.46 -2.25 13.02
C ALA A 256 1.82 -1.56 12.79
N VAL A 257 1.81 -0.25 12.50
CA VAL A 257 3.03 0.54 12.30
C VAL A 257 3.60 1.06 13.62
N VAL A 258 2.75 1.62 14.49
CA VAL A 258 3.23 2.35 15.68
C VAL A 258 3.36 1.49 16.93
N ARG A 259 2.45 0.51 17.13
CA ARG A 259 2.43 -0.37 18.30
C ARG A 259 1.70 -1.69 17.96
N PRO A 260 2.38 -2.66 17.32
CA PRO A 260 1.77 -3.92 16.87
C PRO A 260 1.12 -4.74 18.01
N GLU A 261 1.61 -4.57 19.23
CA GLU A 261 1.07 -5.27 20.41
C GLU A 261 -0.40 -4.92 20.66
N LEU A 262 -0.80 -3.67 20.39
CA LEU A 262 -2.20 -3.22 20.53
C LEU A 262 -3.16 -3.83 19.50
N LEU A 263 -2.66 -4.51 18.49
CA LEU A 263 -3.52 -5.26 17.55
C LEU A 263 -4.29 -6.37 18.26
N ARG A 264 -3.73 -6.95 19.31
CA ARG A 264 -4.42 -7.98 20.11
C ARG A 264 -5.71 -7.45 20.75
N GLU A 265 -5.68 -6.19 21.19
CA GLU A 265 -6.81 -5.54 21.84
C GLU A 265 -7.80 -4.98 20.81
N TRP A 266 -7.30 -4.51 19.66
CA TRP A 266 -8.11 -3.75 18.71
C TRP A 266 -8.64 -4.54 17.52
N TRP A 267 -8.14 -5.76 17.22
CA TRP A 267 -8.65 -6.53 16.07
C TRP A 267 -10.13 -6.87 16.20
N LEU A 268 -10.58 -7.31 17.41
CA LEU A 268 -11.97 -7.66 17.65
C LEU A 268 -12.90 -6.43 17.65
N PRO A 269 -12.59 -5.33 18.35
CA PRO A 269 -13.37 -4.09 18.26
C PRO A 269 -13.49 -3.57 16.81
N ALA A 270 -12.41 -3.54 16.07
CA ALA A 270 -12.41 -3.09 14.66
C ALA A 270 -13.27 -4.02 13.78
N PHE A 271 -13.15 -5.34 13.97
CA PHE A 271 -14.00 -6.31 13.27
C PHE A 271 -15.48 -6.11 13.62
N VAL A 272 -15.81 -5.93 14.89
CA VAL A 272 -17.19 -5.67 15.35
C VAL A 272 -17.73 -4.38 14.74
N MET A 273 -16.93 -3.30 14.73
CA MET A 273 -17.30 -2.06 14.05
C MET A 273 -17.60 -2.27 12.56
N ALA A 274 -16.72 -2.96 11.85
CA ALA A 274 -16.89 -3.25 10.43
C ALA A 274 -18.14 -4.11 10.18
N ALA A 275 -18.32 -5.18 10.97
CA ALA A 275 -19.45 -6.09 10.86
C ALA A 275 -20.79 -5.40 11.13
N ILE A 276 -20.90 -4.57 12.17
CA ILE A 276 -22.13 -3.82 12.50
C ILE A 276 -22.48 -2.88 11.34
N ASN A 277 -21.51 -2.14 10.81
CA ASN A 277 -21.76 -1.24 9.68
C ASN A 277 -22.20 -2.01 8.43
N ALA A 278 -21.57 -3.14 8.10
CA ALA A 278 -21.94 -3.99 6.96
C ALA A 278 -23.35 -4.58 7.14
N ILE A 279 -23.65 -5.16 8.30
CA ILE A 279 -24.96 -5.74 8.63
C ILE A 279 -26.05 -4.68 8.59
N TYR A 280 -25.79 -3.50 9.16
CA TYR A 280 -26.75 -2.39 9.14
C TYR A 280 -27.10 -1.97 7.71
N VAL A 281 -26.11 -1.83 6.84
CA VAL A 281 -26.34 -1.52 5.43
C VAL A 281 -27.16 -2.62 4.74
N ALA A 282 -26.78 -3.88 4.93
CA ALA A 282 -27.51 -5.01 4.33
C ALA A 282 -28.95 -5.12 4.83
N ALA A 283 -29.17 -4.99 6.13
CA ALA A 283 -30.49 -5.20 6.75
C ALA A 283 -31.42 -3.99 6.60
N VAL A 284 -30.91 -2.76 6.76
CA VAL A 284 -31.72 -1.55 6.88
C VAL A 284 -31.70 -0.75 5.59
N LEU A 285 -30.55 -0.63 4.96
CA LEU A 285 -30.35 0.22 3.78
C LEU A 285 -30.32 -0.55 2.46
N GLY A 286 -30.07 -1.87 2.47
CA GLY A 286 -29.92 -2.69 1.26
C GLY A 286 -31.23 -3.10 0.59
N ARG A 287 -32.40 -2.90 1.21
CA ARG A 287 -33.73 -3.37 0.74
C ARG A 287 -34.49 -2.38 -0.17
N GLY A 288 -33.83 -1.62 -1.00
CA GLY A 288 -34.46 -0.70 -1.95
C GLY A 288 -34.20 -1.04 -3.41
N PRO A 289 -34.98 -0.45 -4.37
CA PRO A 289 -34.67 -0.57 -5.78
C PRO A 289 -33.20 -0.17 -6.03
N ARG A 290 -32.51 -0.89 -6.91
CA ARG A 290 -31.17 -0.49 -7.37
C ARG A 290 -31.34 0.73 -8.27
N GLU A 291 -31.16 1.89 -7.67
CA GLU A 291 -31.16 3.15 -8.39
C GLU A 291 -29.83 3.24 -9.15
N SER A 292 -29.93 3.31 -10.48
CA SER A 292 -28.80 3.64 -11.35
C SER A 292 -28.49 5.13 -11.17
N ALA A 293 -27.72 5.46 -10.16
CA ALA A 293 -27.13 6.77 -10.06
C ALA A 293 -26.00 6.86 -11.09
N GLU A 294 -26.09 7.78 -12.03
CA GLU A 294 -24.95 8.18 -12.84
C GLU A 294 -23.85 8.67 -11.88
N PRO A 295 -22.68 8.04 -11.87
CA PRO A 295 -21.60 8.45 -11.02
C PRO A 295 -21.09 9.80 -11.53
N ARG A 296 -21.29 10.83 -10.77
CA ARG A 296 -20.62 12.10 -11.03
C ARG A 296 -19.14 11.92 -10.68
N GLU A 297 -18.26 12.22 -11.61
CA GLU A 297 -16.79 12.27 -11.51
C GLU A 297 -16.25 12.98 -10.26
N ARG A 298 -17.09 13.73 -9.55
CA ARG A 298 -16.73 14.48 -8.34
C ARG A 298 -16.42 13.65 -7.09
N LEU A 299 -16.68 12.33 -7.09
CA LEU A 299 -16.27 11.44 -5.99
C LEU A 299 -14.84 10.93 -6.17
N LEU A 300 -14.32 10.96 -7.38
CA LEU A 300 -12.95 10.62 -7.70
C LEU A 300 -12.07 11.87 -7.46
N GLY A 301 -11.59 12.06 -6.27
CA GLY A 301 -10.54 13.04 -6.00
C GLY A 301 -9.24 12.69 -6.75
N ARG A 302 -8.15 13.32 -6.38
CA ARG A 302 -6.80 12.96 -6.86
C ARG A 302 -6.32 11.71 -6.13
N ALA A 303 -5.59 10.81 -6.83
CA ALA A 303 -5.07 9.56 -6.27
C ALA A 303 -4.11 9.82 -5.10
N LEU A 304 -3.21 10.76 -5.25
CA LEU A 304 -2.33 11.23 -4.19
C LEU A 304 -2.76 12.64 -3.75
N GLN A 305 -2.85 12.82 -2.44
CA GLN A 305 -3.13 14.13 -1.84
C GLN A 305 -2.00 14.50 -0.87
N PRO A 306 -0.85 14.99 -1.35
CA PRO A 306 0.30 15.32 -0.51
C PRO A 306 -0.04 16.30 0.61
N THR A 307 -0.93 17.24 0.33
CA THR A 307 -1.43 18.20 1.32
C THR A 307 -2.12 17.50 2.50
N GLN A 308 -2.90 16.45 2.25
CA GLN A 308 -3.53 15.69 3.34
C GLN A 308 -2.49 14.94 4.17
N ALA A 309 -1.45 14.36 3.55
CA ALA A 309 -0.37 13.70 4.28
C ALA A 309 0.42 14.71 5.14
N LEU A 310 0.66 15.92 4.64
CA LEU A 310 1.30 16.99 5.41
C LEU A 310 0.42 17.45 6.59
N ILE A 311 -0.87 17.68 6.36
CA ILE A 311 -1.84 18.02 7.42
C ILE A 311 -1.89 16.88 8.45
N PHE A 312 -1.94 15.63 8.01
CA PHE A 312 -1.94 14.46 8.89
C PHE A 312 -0.65 14.44 9.74
N SER A 313 0.53 14.56 9.14
CA SER A 313 1.81 14.56 9.85
C SER A 313 1.91 15.73 10.83
N ALA A 314 1.46 16.91 10.44
CA ALA A 314 1.41 18.09 11.32
C ALA A 314 0.45 17.86 12.50
N THR A 315 -0.73 17.26 12.23
CA THR A 315 -1.71 16.94 13.27
C THR A 315 -1.15 15.90 14.24
N VAL A 316 -0.55 14.80 13.76
CA VAL A 316 0.09 13.80 14.62
C VAL A 316 1.17 14.45 15.48
N THR A 317 2.03 15.27 14.88
CA THR A 317 3.09 15.98 15.61
C THR A 317 2.50 16.89 16.70
N ALA A 318 1.50 17.69 16.37
CA ALA A 318 0.84 18.60 17.33
C ALA A 318 0.16 17.81 18.46
N VAL A 319 -0.49 16.69 18.16
CA VAL A 319 -1.14 15.83 19.16
C VAL A 319 -0.12 15.15 20.04
N LEU A 320 0.96 14.57 19.46
CA LEU A 320 2.05 13.96 20.23
C LEU A 320 2.66 14.97 21.20
N TRP A 321 3.01 16.14 20.70
CA TRP A 321 3.63 17.18 21.50
C TRP A 321 2.69 17.74 22.58
N GLY A 322 1.43 18.01 22.20
CA GLY A 322 0.40 18.45 23.14
C GLY A 322 0.09 17.41 24.20
N ALA A 323 -0.04 16.13 23.83
CA ALA A 323 -0.31 15.05 24.76
C ALA A 323 0.88 14.83 25.72
N ALA A 324 2.13 14.87 25.24
CA ALA A 324 3.31 14.76 26.07
C ALA A 324 3.44 15.96 27.04
N TRP A 325 3.13 17.18 26.59
CA TRP A 325 3.08 18.34 27.45
C TRP A 325 1.99 18.25 28.53
N LEU A 326 0.80 17.75 28.17
CA LEU A 326 -0.29 17.51 29.11
C LEU A 326 0.06 16.38 30.10
N ASP A 327 0.78 15.34 29.65
CA ASP A 327 1.26 14.27 30.50
C ASP A 327 2.24 14.81 31.56
N GLU A 328 3.20 15.63 31.16
CA GLU A 328 4.16 16.27 32.08
C GLU A 328 3.45 17.12 33.14
N ARG A 329 2.33 17.78 32.78
CA ARG A 329 1.64 18.73 33.66
C ARG A 329 0.51 18.11 34.50
N TYR A 330 -0.20 17.15 33.94
CA TYR A 330 -1.43 16.57 34.51
C TYR A 330 -1.38 15.04 34.59
N GLY A 331 -0.24 14.43 34.26
CA GLY A 331 -0.08 12.98 34.20
C GLY A 331 -0.86 12.33 33.05
N ALA A 332 -0.93 11.01 33.06
CA ALA A 332 -1.53 10.20 31.99
C ALA A 332 -2.96 10.61 31.59
N LEU A 333 -3.75 11.15 32.52
CA LEU A 333 -5.08 11.68 32.22
C LEU A 333 -5.03 12.87 31.27
N GLY A 334 -4.04 13.73 31.40
CA GLY A 334 -3.81 14.87 30.52
C GLY A 334 -3.55 14.42 29.08
N ALA A 335 -2.68 13.43 28.90
CA ALA A 335 -2.39 12.83 27.60
C ALA A 335 -3.65 12.19 26.97
N VAL A 336 -4.44 11.45 27.75
CA VAL A 336 -5.71 10.83 27.30
C VAL A 336 -6.67 11.89 26.77
N TRP A 337 -6.86 13.01 27.47
CA TRP A 337 -7.72 14.07 27.00
C TRP A 337 -7.19 14.75 25.71
N GLY A 338 -5.88 14.97 25.62
CA GLY A 338 -5.26 15.52 24.41
C GLY A 338 -5.54 14.63 23.19
N ILE A 339 -5.35 13.31 23.33
CA ILE A 339 -5.63 12.32 22.29
C ILE A 339 -7.14 12.26 21.97
N ALA A 340 -7.99 12.23 22.99
CA ALA A 340 -9.44 12.18 22.81
C ALA A 340 -9.97 13.39 22.03
N LEU A 341 -9.52 14.60 22.36
CA LEU A 341 -9.91 15.82 21.65
C LEU A 341 -9.40 15.86 20.21
N SER A 342 -8.23 15.31 19.94
CA SER A 342 -7.70 15.25 18.58
C SER A 342 -8.55 14.37 17.63
N GLY A 343 -9.33 13.44 18.17
CA GLY A 343 -10.28 12.65 17.40
C GLY A 343 -11.36 13.49 16.67
N PHE A 344 -11.66 14.71 17.16
CA PHE A 344 -12.53 15.64 16.40
C PHE A 344 -11.95 16.02 15.04
N ALA A 345 -10.64 16.13 14.96
CA ALA A 345 -9.95 16.44 13.72
C ALA A 345 -9.76 15.16 12.88
N ASP A 346 -9.17 14.11 13.48
CA ASP A 346 -8.90 12.86 12.78
C ASP A 346 -8.64 11.69 13.74
N ALA A 347 -9.35 10.57 13.52
CA ALA A 347 -9.19 9.36 14.32
C ALA A 347 -7.84 8.67 14.11
N HIS A 348 -7.25 8.78 12.93
CA HIS A 348 -6.00 8.08 12.58
C HIS A 348 -4.81 8.76 13.26
N SER A 349 -4.79 10.10 13.26
CA SER A 349 -3.79 10.90 13.98
C SER A 349 -3.85 10.64 15.48
N ALA A 350 -5.06 10.57 16.05
CA ALA A 350 -5.26 10.24 17.46
C ALA A 350 -4.77 8.83 17.79
N THR A 351 -5.10 7.84 16.96
CA THR A 351 -4.64 6.44 17.11
C THR A 351 -3.12 6.34 17.01
N ALA A 352 -2.53 7.02 16.03
CA ALA A 352 -1.08 7.06 15.84
C ALA A 352 -0.39 7.65 17.07
N SER A 353 -0.92 8.75 17.61
CA SER A 353 -0.37 9.40 18.80
C SER A 353 -0.47 8.52 20.04
N ALA A 354 -1.63 7.88 20.27
CA ALA A 354 -1.82 6.95 21.40
C ALA A 354 -0.86 5.76 21.31
N GLY A 355 -0.76 5.13 20.14
CA GLY A 355 0.14 3.99 19.92
C GLY A 355 1.62 4.38 20.05
N THR A 356 2.01 5.54 19.54
CA THR A 356 3.40 6.04 19.67
C THR A 356 3.76 6.31 21.12
N LEU A 357 2.91 7.01 21.88
CA LEU A 357 3.14 7.29 23.30
C LEU A 357 3.19 6.01 24.14
N ALA A 358 2.38 5.01 23.81
CA ALA A 358 2.45 3.69 24.45
C ALA A 358 3.77 2.98 24.10
N GLY A 359 4.18 3.00 22.83
CA GLY A 359 5.44 2.40 22.38
C GLY A 359 6.69 3.02 23.02
N GLN A 360 6.61 4.30 23.39
CA GLN A 360 7.69 5.04 24.05
C GLN A 360 7.63 5.00 25.60
N GLY A 361 6.61 4.33 26.15
CA GLY A 361 6.46 4.17 27.62
C GLY A 361 5.82 5.37 28.34
N HIS A 362 5.35 6.39 27.61
CA HIS A 362 4.61 7.52 28.18
C HIS A 362 3.19 7.12 28.61
N LEU A 363 2.57 6.14 27.94
CA LEU A 363 1.28 5.59 28.30
C LEU A 363 1.39 4.08 28.49
N ARG A 364 0.57 3.54 29.41
CA ARG A 364 0.32 2.09 29.47
C ARG A 364 -0.55 1.67 28.29
N ASP A 365 -0.39 0.45 27.79
CA ASP A 365 -1.18 -0.07 26.67
C ASP A 365 -2.69 0.00 26.95
N THR A 366 -3.12 -0.34 28.17
CA THR A 366 -4.53 -0.22 28.59
C THR A 366 -5.05 1.21 28.54
N THR A 367 -4.22 2.18 28.91
CA THR A 367 -4.57 3.62 28.85
C THR A 367 -4.64 4.09 27.38
N ALA A 368 -3.73 3.62 26.52
CA ALA A 368 -3.74 3.91 25.10
C ALA A 368 -4.98 3.34 24.41
N VAL A 369 -5.38 2.10 24.74
CA VAL A 369 -6.63 1.47 24.26
C VAL A 369 -7.84 2.34 24.59
N PHE A 370 -7.93 2.81 25.83
CA PHE A 370 -9.01 3.69 26.27
C PHE A 370 -8.97 5.06 25.57
N ALA A 371 -7.78 5.65 25.40
CA ALA A 371 -7.62 6.92 24.68
C ALA A 371 -8.06 6.82 23.21
N ILE A 372 -7.74 5.70 22.53
CA ILE A 372 -8.19 5.42 21.17
C ILE A 372 -9.71 5.32 21.10
N LEU A 373 -10.35 4.63 22.04
CA LEU A 373 -11.81 4.53 22.09
C LEU A 373 -12.47 5.90 22.26
N LEU A 374 -11.93 6.75 23.13
CA LEU A 374 -12.40 8.13 23.30
C LEU A 374 -12.20 8.96 22.03
N ALA A 375 -11.05 8.82 21.36
CA ALA A 375 -10.79 9.51 20.12
C ALA A 375 -11.72 9.06 18.97
N LEU A 376 -12.04 7.77 18.90
CA LEU A 376 -13.06 7.26 17.97
C LEU A 376 -14.45 7.80 18.31
N SER A 377 -14.74 8.02 19.59
CA SER A 377 -16.02 8.59 20.05
C SER A 377 -16.16 10.05 19.62
N THR A 378 -15.12 10.87 19.79
CA THR A 378 -15.11 12.28 19.33
C THR A 378 -15.12 12.38 17.80
N ASN A 379 -14.42 11.47 17.10
CA ASN A 379 -14.50 11.37 15.64
C ASN A 379 -15.89 10.98 15.13
N ALA A 380 -16.54 10.02 15.81
CA ALA A 380 -17.93 9.65 15.51
C ALA A 380 -18.88 10.84 15.68
N LEU A 381 -18.70 11.62 16.76
CA LEU A 381 -19.48 12.84 16.98
C LEU A 381 -19.26 13.87 15.84
N SER A 382 -18.01 14.11 15.43
CA SER A 382 -17.72 14.96 14.25
C SER A 382 -18.45 14.47 13.01
N LYS A 383 -18.42 13.17 12.72
CA LYS A 383 -19.10 12.57 11.56
C LYS A 383 -20.61 12.77 11.62
N LEU A 384 -21.22 12.64 12.80
CA LEU A 384 -22.65 12.87 12.99
C LEU A 384 -23.02 14.36 12.78
N VAL A 385 -22.20 15.26 13.31
CA VAL A 385 -22.37 16.71 13.09
C VAL A 385 -22.28 17.03 11.59
N ILE A 386 -21.26 16.53 10.91
CA ILE A 386 -21.08 16.69 9.46
C ILE A 386 -22.29 16.13 8.71
N ALA A 387 -22.75 14.93 9.04
CA ALA A 387 -23.91 14.31 8.42
C ALA A 387 -25.18 15.17 8.58
N GLY A 388 -25.38 15.76 9.76
CA GLY A 388 -26.52 16.64 10.06
C GLY A 388 -26.49 17.94 9.24
N PHE A 389 -25.31 18.56 9.15
CA PHE A 389 -25.15 19.83 8.41
C PHE A 389 -25.23 19.64 6.89
N THR A 390 -24.68 18.57 6.35
CA THR A 390 -24.59 18.38 4.88
C THR A 390 -25.82 17.69 4.30
N GLY A 391 -26.38 16.69 5.00
CA GLY A 391 -27.46 15.85 4.49
C GLY A 391 -28.82 16.06 5.19
N GLY A 392 -28.83 16.89 6.25
CA GLY A 392 -30.04 17.21 7.01
C GLY A 392 -30.51 16.04 7.91
N ARG A 393 -31.64 16.28 8.62
CA ARG A 393 -32.15 15.34 9.64
C ARG A 393 -32.45 13.93 9.11
N ARG A 394 -32.96 13.82 7.88
CA ARG A 394 -33.30 12.51 7.29
C ARG A 394 -32.07 11.65 6.98
N TYR A 395 -31.01 12.27 6.55
CA TYR A 395 -29.73 11.60 6.31
C TYR A 395 -29.05 11.21 7.63
N LEU A 396 -28.98 12.15 8.57
CA LEU A 396 -28.47 11.90 9.92
C LEU A 396 -29.17 10.72 10.58
N ALA A 397 -30.52 10.69 10.55
CA ALA A 397 -31.31 9.59 11.14
C ALA A 397 -31.00 8.21 10.54
N ARG A 398 -30.45 8.13 9.31
CA ARG A 398 -30.04 6.89 8.68
C ARG A 398 -28.58 6.52 8.94
N VAL A 399 -27.74 7.49 9.18
CA VAL A 399 -26.29 7.27 9.43
C VAL A 399 -26.03 7.06 10.92
N ALA A 400 -26.66 7.84 11.80
CA ALA A 400 -26.38 7.88 13.21
C ALA A 400 -26.53 6.50 13.93
N PRO A 401 -27.58 5.70 13.66
CA PRO A 401 -27.69 4.41 14.36
C PRO A 401 -26.52 3.48 14.10
N ALA A 402 -26.02 3.42 12.86
CA ALA A 402 -24.88 2.57 12.51
C ALA A 402 -23.59 3.04 13.22
N VAL A 403 -23.34 4.35 13.19
CA VAL A 403 -22.15 4.94 13.84
C VAL A 403 -22.18 4.73 15.35
N VAL A 404 -23.32 4.96 15.99
CA VAL A 404 -23.46 4.75 17.44
C VAL A 404 -23.37 3.28 17.83
N LEU A 405 -24.07 2.40 17.09
CA LEU A 405 -24.04 0.95 17.36
C LEU A 405 -22.64 0.36 17.14
N SER A 406 -21.93 0.79 16.09
CA SER A 406 -20.58 0.29 15.83
C SER A 406 -19.60 0.72 16.92
N LEU A 407 -19.71 1.94 17.42
CA LEU A 407 -18.90 2.42 18.54
C LEU A 407 -19.25 1.69 19.86
N ALA A 408 -20.53 1.53 20.15
CA ALA A 408 -20.98 0.79 21.32
C ALA A 408 -20.53 -0.69 21.26
N GLY A 409 -20.60 -1.30 20.07
CA GLY A 409 -20.08 -2.64 19.82
C GLY A 409 -18.58 -2.76 20.06
N ALA A 410 -17.79 -1.77 19.63
CA ALA A 410 -16.35 -1.72 19.88
C ALA A 410 -16.05 -1.59 21.39
N ALA A 411 -16.77 -0.71 22.08
CA ALA A 411 -16.63 -0.55 23.54
C ALA A 411 -16.99 -1.84 24.29
N LEU A 412 -18.06 -2.53 23.90
CA LEU A 412 -18.46 -3.82 24.47
C LEU A 412 -17.41 -4.90 24.18
N ALA A 413 -16.86 -4.94 22.96
CA ALA A 413 -15.81 -5.89 22.60
C ALA A 413 -14.54 -5.69 23.45
N LEU A 414 -14.15 -4.43 23.71
CA LEU A 414 -13.03 -4.11 24.61
C LEU A 414 -13.33 -4.50 26.07
N TRP A 415 -14.56 -4.32 26.52
CA TRP A 415 -14.96 -4.66 27.89
C TRP A 415 -15.02 -6.19 28.12
N LEU A 416 -15.37 -6.95 27.09
CA LEU A 416 -15.44 -8.42 27.12
C LEU A 416 -14.09 -9.09 26.81
N ALA A 417 -13.13 -8.36 26.27
CA ALA A 417 -11.78 -8.90 26.03
C ALA A 417 -11.12 -9.19 27.39
N PRO A 418 -10.50 -10.38 27.57
CA PRO A 418 -9.88 -10.80 28.80
C PRO A 418 -8.64 -10.00 29.21
#